data_080316cb120c0df55612791ddf706ad7
#
_entry.id   080316cb120c0df55612791ddf706ad7
#
_cell.length_a   1.000
_cell.length_b   1.000
_cell.length_c   1.000
_cell.angle_alpha   90.00
_cell.angle_beta   90.00
_cell.angle_gamma   90.00
#
_symmetry.space_group_name_H-M   'P 1'
#
loop_
_entity.id
_entity.type
_entity.pdbx_description
1 polymer ?
#
loop_
_entity_poly.entity_id
_entity_poly.type
_entity_poly.pdbx_seq_one_letter_code
_entity_poly.pdbx_strand_id
1 'polypeptide(L)'
;MSRHPFALLAVLALLAGCTVAPPAPVKPAAVPPSKAPETVSEGDARRAKAARPTYNLTGYPPAVREGYIDGCESAKRTPYARKDAARMANDPQYSMGWNDGFSICKK
;
A
#
# COMPACT_ATOMS: atom_id res chain seq x y z
N MET A 1 19.86 61.63 27.98
CA MET A 1 21.17 61.06 27.61
C MET A 1 21.27 59.68 28.23
N SER A 2 20.95 58.69 27.48
CA SER A 2 21.20 57.30 27.91
C SER A 2 21.67 56.54 26.70
N ARG A 3 22.94 56.30 26.68
CA ARG A 3 23.67 55.61 25.66
C ARG A 3 23.58 54.13 25.99
N HIS A 4 22.87 53.39 25.23
CA HIS A 4 22.99 51.92 25.27
C HIS A 4 23.92 51.47 24.15
N PRO A 5 25.10 50.98 24.49
CA PRO A 5 25.98 50.39 23.53
C PRO A 5 25.55 48.96 23.27
N PHE A 6 25.31 48.68 22.04
CA PHE A 6 25.70 47.49 21.34
C PHE A 6 25.70 46.14 22.08
N ALA A 7 24.64 45.42 21.94
CA ALA A 7 24.73 43.96 21.91
C ALA A 7 24.47 43.49 20.48
N LEU A 8 25.49 43.50 19.69
CA LEU A 8 25.56 42.79 18.42
C LEU A 8 25.61 41.28 18.75
N LEU A 9 24.45 40.71 18.95
CA LEU A 9 24.30 39.25 18.95
C LEU A 9 24.34 38.83 17.52
N ALA A 10 25.51 38.41 17.09
CA ALA A 10 25.70 37.65 15.88
C ALA A 10 24.97 36.33 16.07
N VAL A 11 23.75 36.27 15.56
CA VAL A 11 23.06 34.98 15.37
C VAL A 11 23.74 34.30 14.20
N LEU A 12 24.70 33.47 14.53
CA LEU A 12 25.27 32.52 13.61
C LEU A 12 24.18 31.49 13.31
N ALA A 13 23.44 31.71 12.23
CA ALA A 13 22.54 30.71 11.69
C ALA A 13 23.39 29.55 11.22
N LEU A 14 23.47 28.51 12.03
CA LEU A 14 23.94 27.21 11.63
C LEU A 14 22.88 26.65 10.66
N LEU A 15 23.09 26.90 9.39
CA LEU A 15 22.46 26.18 8.32
C LEU A 15 23.02 24.75 8.37
N ALA A 16 22.41 23.91 9.19
CA ALA A 16 22.57 22.49 9.09
C ALA A 16 21.96 22.08 7.75
N GLY A 17 22.79 22.05 6.73
CA GLY A 17 22.41 21.49 5.45
C GLY A 17 22.02 20.03 5.67
N CYS A 18 20.75 19.73 5.55
CA CYS A 18 20.30 18.37 5.35
C CYS A 18 20.88 17.91 4.00
N THR A 19 22.05 17.30 4.03
CA THR A 19 22.52 16.53 2.90
C THR A 19 21.62 15.31 2.80
N VAL A 20 20.59 15.45 1.99
CA VAL A 20 19.86 14.25 1.52
C VAL A 20 20.87 13.41 0.76
N ALA A 21 21.33 12.35 1.38
CA ALA A 21 22.14 11.37 0.69
C ALA A 21 21.33 10.83 -0.48
N PRO A 22 21.90 10.79 -1.70
CA PRO A 22 21.20 10.16 -2.81
C PRO A 22 20.89 8.71 -2.42
N PRO A 23 19.66 8.23 -2.71
CA PRO A 23 19.35 6.84 -2.41
C PRO A 23 20.39 5.98 -3.12
N ALA A 24 21.07 5.15 -2.35
CA ALA A 24 22.00 4.19 -2.91
C ALA A 24 21.24 3.38 -3.99
N PRO A 25 21.85 3.08 -5.14
CA PRO A 25 21.20 2.24 -6.13
C PRO A 25 20.78 0.96 -5.43
N VAL A 26 19.48 0.77 -5.34
CA VAL A 26 18.92 -0.45 -4.79
C VAL A 26 19.31 -1.53 -5.78
N LYS A 27 20.39 -2.22 -5.47
CA LYS A 27 20.74 -3.45 -6.16
C LYS A 27 19.48 -4.31 -6.07
N PRO A 28 18.91 -4.78 -7.18
CA PRO A 28 17.80 -5.69 -7.08
C PRO A 28 18.29 -6.88 -6.27
N ALA A 29 17.94 -6.87 -5.00
CA ALA A 29 18.16 -8.02 -4.17
C ALA A 29 17.32 -9.10 -4.83
N ALA A 30 17.97 -10.14 -5.33
CA ALA A 30 17.27 -11.33 -5.72
C ALA A 30 16.40 -11.72 -4.53
N VAL A 31 15.10 -11.51 -4.67
CA VAL A 31 14.13 -11.93 -3.66
C VAL A 31 14.32 -13.44 -3.60
N PRO A 32 14.84 -14.00 -2.50
CA PRO A 32 14.88 -15.44 -2.38
C PRO A 32 13.41 -15.88 -2.51
N PRO A 33 13.14 -16.96 -3.22
CA PRO A 33 11.79 -17.48 -3.29
C PRO A 33 11.38 -17.75 -1.86
N SER A 34 10.54 -16.86 -1.33
CA SER A 34 9.95 -17.03 -0.02
C SER A 34 9.06 -18.25 -0.13
N LYS A 35 9.57 -19.35 0.31
CA LYS A 35 8.80 -20.55 0.56
C LYS A 35 7.89 -20.20 1.73
N ALA A 36 6.76 -19.57 1.42
CA ALA A 36 5.68 -19.42 2.37
C ALA A 36 5.23 -20.84 2.75
N PRO A 37 5.02 -21.13 4.02
CA PRO A 37 4.42 -22.40 4.42
C PRO A 37 2.96 -22.37 3.95
N GLU A 38 2.71 -22.92 2.81
CA GLU A 38 1.36 -23.08 2.26
C GLU A 38 0.71 -24.29 2.91
N THR A 39 -0.08 -24.02 3.92
CA THR A 39 -1.05 -24.99 4.44
C THR A 39 -2.48 -24.59 4.09
N VAL A 40 -2.64 -23.91 2.96
CA VAL A 40 -3.95 -23.81 2.32
C VAL A 40 -3.96 -24.92 1.27
N SER A 41 -4.89 -25.84 1.38
CA SER A 41 -4.97 -26.94 0.44
C SER A 41 -5.00 -26.34 -0.98
N GLU A 42 -4.08 -26.79 -1.81
CA GLU A 42 -3.89 -26.30 -3.17
C GLU A 42 -5.18 -26.40 -4.01
N GLY A 43 -6.09 -27.26 -3.57
CA GLY A 43 -7.44 -27.39 -4.11
C GLY A 43 -8.36 -26.21 -3.81
N ASP A 44 -8.27 -25.64 -2.62
CA ASP A 44 -9.12 -24.50 -2.24
C ASP A 44 -8.64 -23.20 -2.87
N ALA A 45 -7.33 -23.00 -2.99
CA ALA A 45 -6.75 -21.87 -3.70
C ALA A 45 -7.09 -21.93 -5.20
N ARG A 46 -7.06 -23.10 -5.82
CA ARG A 46 -7.40 -23.32 -7.22
C ARG A 46 -8.89 -23.11 -7.47
N ARG A 47 -9.76 -23.59 -6.58
CA ARG A 47 -11.20 -23.39 -6.64
C ARG A 47 -11.58 -21.92 -6.43
N ALA A 48 -10.98 -21.24 -5.45
CA ALA A 48 -11.19 -19.82 -5.23
C ALA A 48 -10.74 -18.97 -6.42
N LYS A 49 -9.65 -19.34 -7.09
CA LYS A 49 -9.14 -18.66 -8.28
C LYS A 49 -10.00 -18.90 -9.52
N ALA A 50 -10.56 -20.12 -9.69
CA ALA A 50 -11.39 -20.47 -10.84
C ALA A 50 -12.80 -19.87 -10.78
N ALA A 51 -13.29 -19.54 -9.59
CA ALA A 51 -14.65 -19.07 -9.38
C ALA A 51 -14.75 -17.55 -9.21
N ARG A 52 -13.63 -16.82 -9.18
CA ARG A 52 -13.65 -15.36 -8.99
C ARG A 52 -14.18 -14.65 -10.23
N PRO A 53 -15.08 -13.68 -10.05
CA PRO A 53 -15.53 -12.82 -11.14
C PRO A 53 -14.36 -12.08 -11.79
N THR A 54 -14.38 -11.98 -13.10
CA THR A 54 -13.35 -11.28 -13.87
C THR A 54 -13.78 -9.84 -14.10
N TYR A 55 -12.95 -8.91 -13.66
CA TYR A 55 -13.09 -7.48 -13.94
C TYR A 55 -11.97 -7.03 -14.87
N ASN A 56 -12.28 -6.09 -15.77
CA ASN A 56 -11.26 -5.50 -16.63
C ASN A 56 -10.48 -4.43 -15.84
N LEU A 57 -9.44 -4.87 -15.16
CA LEU A 57 -8.54 -4.05 -14.36
C LEU A 57 -7.12 -4.04 -14.96
N THR A 58 -7.04 -4.06 -16.27
CA THR A 58 -5.76 -4.02 -17.00
C THR A 58 -5.02 -2.72 -16.69
N GLY A 59 -3.74 -2.81 -16.36
CA GLY A 59 -2.91 -1.66 -16.02
C GLY A 59 -2.84 -1.31 -14.53
N TYR A 60 -3.72 -1.86 -13.71
CA TYR A 60 -3.61 -1.68 -12.26
C TYR A 60 -2.64 -2.68 -11.62
N PRO A 61 -1.92 -2.28 -10.56
CA PRO A 61 -1.08 -3.18 -9.79
C PRO A 61 -1.87 -4.39 -9.26
N PRO A 62 -1.23 -5.56 -9.11
CA PRO A 62 -1.92 -6.77 -8.65
C PRO A 62 -2.69 -6.59 -7.34
N ALA A 63 -2.10 -5.92 -6.36
CA ALA A 63 -2.75 -5.70 -5.06
C ALA A 63 -4.01 -4.82 -5.16
N VAL A 64 -3.99 -3.78 -6.02
CA VAL A 64 -5.16 -2.95 -6.30
C VAL A 64 -6.27 -3.77 -6.95
N ARG A 65 -5.93 -4.61 -7.93
CA ARG A 65 -6.90 -5.47 -8.62
C ARG A 65 -7.58 -6.44 -7.66
N GLU A 66 -6.78 -7.10 -6.81
CA GLU A 66 -7.31 -8.03 -5.82
C GLU A 66 -8.22 -7.32 -4.83
N GLY A 67 -7.79 -6.18 -4.30
CA GLY A 67 -8.60 -5.36 -3.41
C GLY A 67 -9.91 -4.95 -4.07
N TYR A 68 -9.87 -4.46 -5.29
CA TYR A 68 -11.05 -4.03 -6.04
C TYR A 68 -12.09 -5.15 -6.19
N ILE A 69 -11.64 -6.34 -6.59
CA ILE A 69 -12.52 -7.51 -6.72
C ILE A 69 -13.15 -7.86 -5.37
N ASP A 70 -12.33 -7.97 -4.32
CA ASP A 70 -12.80 -8.31 -2.98
C ASP A 70 -13.80 -7.26 -2.44
N GLY A 71 -13.53 -5.98 -2.66
CA GLY A 71 -14.42 -4.87 -2.28
C GLY A 71 -15.74 -4.89 -3.05
N CYS A 72 -15.67 -5.07 -4.36
CA CYS A 72 -16.86 -5.12 -5.21
C CYS A 72 -17.75 -6.33 -4.86
N GLU A 73 -17.17 -7.50 -4.66
CA GLU A 73 -17.91 -8.70 -4.27
C GLU A 73 -18.50 -8.56 -2.85
N SER A 74 -17.81 -7.85 -1.97
CA SER A 74 -18.31 -7.52 -0.63
C SER A 74 -19.50 -6.57 -0.68
N ALA A 75 -19.47 -5.57 -1.55
CA ALA A 75 -20.58 -4.64 -1.75
C ALA A 75 -21.82 -5.35 -2.30
N LYS A 76 -21.63 -6.27 -3.22
CA LYS A 76 -22.70 -7.09 -3.82
C LYS A 76 -23.18 -8.22 -2.90
N ARG A 77 -22.50 -8.49 -1.80
CA ARG A 77 -22.79 -9.59 -0.86
C ARG A 77 -22.80 -10.97 -1.54
N THR A 78 -21.86 -11.18 -2.44
CA THR A 78 -21.70 -12.47 -3.10
C THR A 78 -20.93 -13.48 -2.24
N PRO A 79 -20.94 -14.77 -2.59
CA PRO A 79 -20.11 -15.75 -1.91
C PRO A 79 -18.59 -15.50 -1.99
N TYR A 80 -18.19 -14.62 -2.88
CA TYR A 80 -16.78 -14.21 -3.08
C TYR A 80 -16.39 -12.99 -2.26
N ALA A 81 -17.32 -12.47 -1.45
CA ALA A 81 -17.07 -11.36 -0.55
C ALA A 81 -15.88 -11.66 0.38
N ARG A 82 -14.88 -10.80 0.37
CA ARG A 82 -13.69 -10.96 1.18
C ARG A 82 -13.16 -9.60 1.64
N LYS A 83 -12.70 -9.57 2.87
CA LYS A 83 -11.95 -8.45 3.40
C LYS A 83 -10.78 -8.99 4.22
N ASP A 84 -9.59 -8.85 3.67
CA ASP A 84 -8.37 -9.26 4.36
C ASP A 84 -7.95 -8.15 5.32
N ALA A 85 -8.21 -8.35 6.61
CA ALA A 85 -7.94 -7.34 7.63
C ALA A 85 -6.46 -6.99 7.76
N ALA A 86 -5.58 -7.98 7.60
CA ALA A 86 -4.13 -7.76 7.66
C ALA A 86 -3.67 -6.91 6.46
N ARG A 87 -4.14 -7.19 5.26
CA ARG A 87 -3.81 -6.42 4.07
C ARG A 87 -4.46 -5.04 4.09
N MET A 88 -5.66 -4.91 4.63
CA MET A 88 -6.29 -3.59 4.83
C MET A 88 -5.44 -2.66 5.69
N ALA A 89 -4.73 -3.21 6.68
CA ALA A 89 -3.87 -2.44 7.58
C ALA A 89 -2.46 -2.20 7.02
N ASN A 90 -1.90 -3.16 6.28
CA ASN A 90 -0.48 -3.18 5.93
C ASN A 90 -0.19 -3.01 4.43
N ASP A 91 -1.19 -3.09 3.58
CA ASP A 91 -1.06 -2.97 2.13
C ASP A 91 -1.94 -1.82 1.60
N PRO A 92 -1.38 -0.61 1.43
CA PRO A 92 -2.13 0.55 0.97
C PRO A 92 -2.77 0.35 -0.41
N GLN A 93 -2.13 -0.41 -1.29
CA GLN A 93 -2.65 -0.69 -2.63
C GLN A 93 -3.89 -1.59 -2.56
N TYR A 94 -3.84 -2.64 -1.73
CA TYR A 94 -4.99 -3.49 -1.52
C TYR A 94 -6.15 -2.72 -0.88
N SER A 95 -5.89 -1.93 0.16
CA SER A 95 -6.94 -1.16 0.85
C SER A 95 -7.58 -0.11 -0.05
N MET A 96 -6.80 0.58 -0.88
CA MET A 96 -7.29 1.51 -1.89
C MET A 96 -8.21 0.79 -2.88
N GLY A 97 -7.74 -0.29 -3.47
CA GLY A 97 -8.54 -1.09 -4.40
C GLY A 97 -9.82 -1.59 -3.77
N TRP A 98 -9.77 -2.08 -2.53
CA TRP A 98 -10.93 -2.59 -1.81
C TRP A 98 -12.00 -1.49 -1.59
N ASN A 99 -11.58 -0.31 -1.15
CA ASN A 99 -12.47 0.82 -0.92
C ASN A 99 -13.12 1.29 -2.23
N ASP A 100 -12.35 1.36 -3.30
CA ASP A 100 -12.85 1.76 -4.62
C ASP A 100 -13.87 0.75 -5.15
N GLY A 101 -13.53 -0.53 -5.13
CA GLY A 101 -14.44 -1.58 -5.56
C GLY A 101 -15.74 -1.61 -4.74
N PHE A 102 -15.62 -1.48 -3.42
CA PHE A 102 -16.80 -1.42 -2.54
C PHE A 102 -17.69 -0.22 -2.85
N SER A 103 -17.12 0.96 -3.04
CA SER A 103 -17.85 2.20 -3.32
C SER A 103 -18.57 2.15 -4.66
N ILE A 104 -17.90 1.68 -5.70
CA ILE A 104 -18.45 1.63 -7.06
C ILE A 104 -19.54 0.58 -7.19
N CYS A 105 -19.38 -0.57 -6.55
CA CYS A 105 -20.33 -1.68 -6.65
C CYS A 105 -21.48 -1.63 -5.63
N LYS A 106 -21.42 -0.72 -4.68
CA LYS A 106 -22.50 -0.47 -3.73
C LYS A 106 -23.57 0.39 -4.42
N LYS A 107 -24.59 -0.27 -4.91
CA LYS A 107 -25.79 0.39 -5.45
C LYS A 107 -26.93 0.33 -4.45
#